data_0eade965b7f559f924a559d37e6a3fa8
#
_entry.id   0eade965b7f559f924a559d37e6a3fa8
#
_cell.length_a   1.000
_cell.length_b   1.000
_cell.length_c   1.000
_cell.angle_alpha   90.00
_cell.angle_beta   90.00
_cell.angle_gamma   90.00
#
_symmetry.space_group_name_H-M   'P 1'
#
loop_
_entity.id
_entity.type
_entity.pdbx_description
1 polymer ?
#
loop_
_entity_poly.entity_id
_entity_poly.type
_entity_poly.pdbx_seq_one_letter_code
_entity_poly.pdbx_strand_id
1 'polypeptide(L)'
;IDYFKPSNGTVEKKITITQSARNAIRIPLCGTTRTYADSAIGLSLLTNYIKKWNGKCRLGTLTDGGAGVVVHGMNDCAYKQAWSEFAANLKELRANGNKIASVCMTRSGYHCVVFGRNSWRGNIPAAMKKDLLQYERNNEQIYCVSISENGRYLIITDRHLTGSDTNVIAVLEKAGKMYGHLKYACVTNLGVVVVCKKGIYYHNIPTTLEMAMKSL
;
A
#
# COMPACT_ATOMS: atom_id res chain seq x y z
N ILE A 1 13.15 6.50 -17.78
CA ILE A 1 12.73 7.08 -16.49
C ILE A 1 12.75 8.58 -16.67
N ASP A 2 11.59 9.20 -16.73
CA ASP A 2 11.44 10.64 -16.84
C ASP A 2 11.31 11.23 -15.43
N TYR A 3 12.15 12.19 -15.12
CA TYR A 3 12.17 12.86 -13.83
C TYR A 3 11.54 14.23 -13.93
N PHE A 4 10.61 14.53 -13.03
CA PHE A 4 10.07 15.86 -12.85
C PHE A 4 10.61 16.45 -11.54
N LYS A 5 11.15 17.65 -11.58
CA LYS A 5 11.47 18.42 -10.39
C LYS A 5 10.35 19.43 -10.17
N PRO A 6 9.52 19.27 -9.17
CA PRO A 6 8.60 20.32 -8.78
C PRO A 6 9.37 21.49 -8.16
N SER A 7 8.78 22.65 -8.20
CA SER A 7 9.37 23.91 -7.74
C SER A 7 9.82 23.94 -6.28
N ASN A 8 9.47 22.93 -5.49
CA ASN A 8 9.75 22.85 -4.04
C ASN A 8 10.87 21.87 -3.68
N GLY A 9 11.72 21.49 -4.62
CA GLY A 9 12.83 20.55 -4.36
C GLY A 9 12.42 19.09 -4.25
N THR A 10 11.13 18.76 -4.28
CA THR A 10 10.62 17.39 -4.32
C THR A 10 10.78 16.84 -5.73
N VAL A 11 11.35 15.66 -5.87
CA VAL A 11 11.54 15.01 -7.16
C VAL A 11 10.30 14.21 -7.51
N GLU A 12 9.59 14.62 -8.54
CA GLU A 12 8.50 13.84 -9.15
C GLU A 12 9.06 13.05 -10.33
N LYS A 13 8.79 11.76 -10.36
CA LYS A 13 9.30 10.89 -11.43
C LYS A 13 8.17 10.15 -12.11
N LYS A 14 8.16 10.26 -13.43
CA LYS A 14 7.40 9.35 -14.27
C LYS A 14 8.29 8.12 -14.52
N ILE A 15 7.91 6.99 -13.98
CA ILE A 15 8.63 5.74 -14.18
C ILE A 15 7.81 4.87 -15.13
N THR A 16 8.35 4.61 -16.31
CA THR A 16 7.81 3.53 -17.16
C THR A 16 8.38 2.23 -16.64
N ILE A 17 7.51 1.38 -16.07
CA ILE A 17 7.94 0.22 -15.29
C ILE A 17 7.65 -1.04 -16.08
N THR A 18 8.60 -1.97 -16.07
CA THR A 18 8.39 -3.35 -16.54
C THR A 18 7.30 -4.03 -15.70
N GLN A 19 6.68 -5.06 -16.22
CA GLN A 19 5.64 -5.80 -15.49
C GLN A 19 6.16 -6.39 -14.19
N SER A 20 7.42 -6.80 -14.13
CA SER A 20 8.08 -7.29 -12.92
C SER A 20 8.21 -6.19 -11.86
N ALA A 21 8.68 -5.02 -12.26
CA ALA A 21 8.78 -3.87 -11.37
C ALA A 21 7.40 -3.38 -10.90
N ARG A 22 6.37 -3.43 -11.74
CA ARG A 22 4.98 -3.12 -11.33
C ARG A 22 4.49 -4.07 -10.25
N ASN A 23 4.85 -5.34 -10.29
CA ASN A 23 4.46 -6.31 -9.27
C ASN A 23 5.19 -6.04 -7.95
N ALA A 24 6.47 -5.67 -7.98
CA ALA A 24 7.23 -5.29 -6.80
C ALA A 24 6.68 -4.01 -6.14
N ILE A 25 6.25 -3.05 -6.94
CA ILE A 25 5.72 -1.76 -6.44
C ILE A 25 4.25 -1.86 -5.97
N ARG A 26 3.53 -2.90 -6.34
CA ARG A 26 2.18 -3.18 -5.80
C ARG A 26 2.18 -3.58 -4.33
N ILE A 27 3.34 -3.82 -3.76
CA ILE A 27 3.48 -4.11 -2.33
C ILE A 27 3.40 -2.79 -1.58
N PRO A 28 2.39 -2.59 -0.71
CA PRO A 28 2.34 -1.39 0.11
C PRO A 28 3.59 -1.29 0.97
N LEU A 29 4.30 -0.23 0.77
CA LEU A 29 5.44 0.14 1.58
C LEU A 29 4.93 0.86 2.83
N CYS A 30 4.14 0.14 3.62
CA CYS A 30 3.68 0.63 4.90
C CYS A 30 4.83 0.49 5.88
N GLY A 31 5.49 1.59 6.17
CA GLY A 31 6.59 1.58 7.11
C GLY A 31 7.18 2.95 7.33
N THR A 32 8.08 3.02 8.29
CA THR A 32 8.88 4.20 8.55
C THR A 32 9.95 4.39 7.49
N THR A 33 10.59 5.54 7.49
CA THR A 33 11.73 5.86 6.60
C THR A 33 12.87 4.87 6.67
N ARG A 34 12.96 4.07 7.74
CA ARG A 34 13.99 3.03 7.93
C ARG A 34 13.67 1.73 7.20
N THR A 35 12.43 1.48 6.86
CA THR A 35 11.96 0.19 6.33
C THR A 35 12.76 -0.28 5.14
N TYR A 36 13.23 0.63 4.32
CA TYR A 36 14.01 0.29 3.12
C TYR A 36 15.50 0.20 3.35
N ALA A 37 16.06 1.04 4.23
CA ALA A 37 17.49 1.03 4.51
C ALA A 37 17.92 -0.21 5.32
N ASP A 38 17.07 -0.61 6.29
CA ASP A 38 17.35 -1.75 7.18
C ASP A 38 16.83 -3.09 6.63
N SER A 39 16.06 -3.08 5.57
CA SER A 39 15.33 -4.25 5.10
C SER A 39 15.78 -4.82 3.77
N ALA A 40 17.08 -4.73 3.44
CA ALA A 40 17.62 -5.58 2.38
C ALA A 40 17.20 -7.05 2.60
N ILE A 41 17.11 -7.51 3.84
CA ILE A 41 16.60 -8.83 4.24
C ILE A 41 15.08 -8.93 4.06
N GLY A 42 14.31 -7.93 4.46
CA GLY A 42 12.85 -7.93 4.31
C GLY A 42 12.40 -7.82 2.86
N LEU A 43 13.05 -6.95 2.09
CA LEU A 43 12.82 -6.81 0.66
C LEU A 43 13.19 -8.09 -0.09
N SER A 44 14.29 -8.76 0.27
CA SER A 44 14.69 -10.04 -0.32
C SER A 44 13.68 -11.14 -0.03
N LEU A 45 13.11 -11.19 1.17
CA LEU A 45 12.05 -12.15 1.52
C LEU A 45 10.79 -11.93 0.71
N LEU A 46 10.33 -10.68 0.59
CA LEU A 46 9.18 -10.34 -0.25
C LEU A 46 9.47 -10.60 -1.73
N THR A 47 10.65 -10.28 -2.21
CA THR A 47 11.09 -10.59 -3.57
C THR A 47 11.09 -12.10 -3.81
N ASN A 48 11.54 -12.90 -2.83
CA ASN A 48 11.51 -14.35 -2.93
C ASN A 48 10.07 -14.89 -2.94
N TYR A 49 9.16 -14.33 -2.14
CA TYR A 49 7.75 -14.67 -2.21
C TYR A 49 7.13 -14.32 -3.56
N ILE A 50 7.41 -13.12 -4.08
CA ILE A 50 6.95 -12.69 -5.40
C ILE A 50 7.47 -13.62 -6.49
N LYS A 51 8.75 -13.99 -6.46
CA LYS A 51 9.37 -14.95 -7.40
C LYS A 51 8.77 -16.35 -7.27
N LYS A 52 8.63 -16.85 -6.04
CA LYS A 52 8.04 -18.17 -5.78
C LYS A 52 6.64 -18.31 -6.36
N TRP A 53 5.85 -17.25 -6.33
CA TRP A 53 4.47 -17.23 -6.83
C TRP A 53 4.36 -16.78 -8.31
N ASN A 54 5.50 -16.66 -8.98
CA ASN A 54 5.59 -16.41 -10.43
C ASN A 54 4.72 -15.24 -10.92
N GLY A 55 4.82 -14.09 -10.25
CA GLY A 55 4.09 -12.88 -10.61
C GLY A 55 2.60 -12.88 -10.26
N LYS A 56 2.07 -13.89 -9.57
CA LYS A 56 0.67 -13.97 -9.14
C LYS A 56 0.37 -13.16 -7.88
N CYS A 57 1.39 -12.54 -7.25
CA CYS A 57 1.18 -11.63 -6.15
C CYS A 57 0.37 -10.42 -6.59
N ARG A 58 -0.73 -10.14 -5.88
CA ARG A 58 -1.62 -9.01 -6.18
C ARG A 58 -1.39 -7.82 -5.25
N LEU A 59 -1.15 -8.10 -4.00
CA LEU A 59 -1.07 -7.14 -2.90
C LEU A 59 0.01 -7.57 -1.92
N GLY A 60 0.47 -6.63 -1.12
CA GLY A 60 1.34 -6.92 -0.01
C GLY A 60 1.56 -5.72 0.88
N THR A 61 2.13 -5.94 2.04
CA THR A 61 2.54 -4.93 3.00
C THR A 61 3.82 -5.36 3.68
N LEU A 62 4.71 -4.42 3.96
CA LEU A 62 5.99 -4.64 4.61
C LEU A 62 6.16 -3.64 5.75
N THR A 63 6.67 -4.10 6.87
CA THR A 63 7.01 -3.24 8.02
C THR A 63 8.51 -3.09 8.17
N ASP A 64 8.93 -2.16 9.01
CA ASP A 64 10.29 -2.14 9.54
C ASP A 64 10.64 -3.49 10.18
N GLY A 65 11.84 -3.98 9.94
CA GLY A 65 12.29 -5.27 10.44
C GLY A 65 11.84 -6.49 9.64
N GLY A 66 11.19 -6.30 8.48
CA GLY A 66 10.89 -7.36 7.52
C GLY A 66 9.66 -8.20 7.83
N ALA A 67 8.80 -7.77 8.77
CA ALA A 67 7.48 -8.34 8.92
C ALA A 67 6.61 -7.95 7.72
N GLY A 68 5.77 -8.84 7.22
CA GLY A 68 4.97 -8.53 6.05
C GLY A 68 3.95 -9.58 5.69
N VAL A 69 3.08 -9.19 4.76
CA VAL A 69 2.05 -10.06 4.17
C VAL A 69 2.07 -9.88 2.66
N VAL A 70 1.96 -10.98 1.93
CA VAL A 70 1.78 -11.01 0.48
C VAL A 70 0.51 -11.78 0.17
N VAL A 71 -0.35 -11.22 -0.66
CA VAL A 71 -1.59 -11.84 -1.12
C VAL A 71 -1.43 -12.26 -2.59
N HIS A 72 -1.71 -13.50 -2.87
CA HIS A 72 -1.74 -14.05 -4.23
C HIS A 72 -3.08 -14.74 -4.51
N GLY A 73 -3.41 -14.88 -5.79
CA GLY A 73 -4.72 -15.37 -6.17
C GLY A 73 -5.84 -14.50 -5.60
N MET A 74 -6.91 -15.11 -5.15
CA MET A 74 -8.07 -14.42 -4.59
C MET A 74 -7.87 -14.01 -3.13
N ASN A 75 -7.35 -14.92 -2.30
CA ASN A 75 -7.23 -14.74 -0.86
C ASN A 75 -6.12 -15.58 -0.20
N ASP A 76 -5.25 -16.20 -0.97
CA ASP A 76 -4.09 -16.87 -0.40
C ASP A 76 -3.07 -15.87 0.09
N CYS A 77 -2.55 -16.09 1.29
CA CYS A 77 -1.59 -15.20 1.94
C CYS A 77 -0.35 -15.95 2.41
N ALA A 78 0.81 -15.38 2.11
CA ALA A 78 2.06 -15.70 2.80
C ALA A 78 2.39 -14.52 3.73
N TYR A 79 2.74 -14.80 4.97
CA TYR A 79 3.09 -13.75 5.93
C TYR A 79 4.22 -14.18 6.86
N LYS A 80 4.95 -13.20 7.34
CA LYS A 80 6.00 -13.36 8.33
C LYS A 80 5.80 -12.33 9.43
N GLN A 81 5.83 -12.77 10.70
CA GLN A 81 5.69 -11.91 11.87
C GLN A 81 4.47 -10.97 11.81
N ALA A 82 3.37 -11.42 11.20
CA ALA A 82 2.12 -10.69 11.24
C ALA A 82 1.51 -10.71 12.64
N TRP A 83 0.81 -9.65 13.01
CA TRP A 83 0.04 -9.59 14.25
C TRP A 83 -0.91 -10.78 14.33
N SER A 84 -1.04 -11.40 15.51
CA SER A 84 -1.84 -12.61 15.69
C SER A 84 -3.29 -12.45 15.23
N GLU A 85 -3.93 -11.34 15.59
CA GLU A 85 -5.27 -10.99 15.14
C GLU A 85 -5.35 -10.84 13.62
N PHE A 86 -4.38 -10.16 13.02
CA PHE A 86 -4.32 -9.98 11.58
C PHE A 86 -4.16 -11.30 10.84
N ALA A 87 -3.26 -12.17 11.31
CA ALA A 87 -3.06 -13.49 10.77
C ALA A 87 -4.32 -14.37 10.90
N ALA A 88 -5.03 -14.29 12.03
CA ALA A 88 -6.29 -14.99 12.24
C ALA A 88 -7.38 -14.53 11.25
N ASN A 89 -7.53 -13.22 11.09
CA ASN A 89 -8.44 -12.64 10.10
C ASN A 89 -8.14 -13.13 8.67
N LEU A 90 -6.88 -13.15 8.25
CA LEU A 90 -6.48 -13.63 6.93
C LEU A 90 -6.81 -15.11 6.72
N LYS A 91 -6.59 -15.95 7.74
CA LYS A 91 -6.93 -17.38 7.70
C LYS A 91 -8.44 -17.60 7.57
N GLU A 92 -9.22 -16.86 8.34
CA GLU A 92 -10.70 -16.94 8.28
C GLU A 92 -11.23 -16.50 6.92
N LEU A 93 -10.75 -15.38 6.39
CA LEU A 93 -11.15 -14.89 5.07
C LEU A 93 -10.82 -15.88 3.96
N ARG A 94 -9.68 -16.57 4.07
CA ARG A 94 -9.33 -17.64 3.15
C ARG A 94 -10.30 -18.82 3.26
N ALA A 95 -10.58 -19.27 4.48
CA ALA A 95 -11.51 -20.40 4.71
C ALA A 95 -12.91 -20.10 4.18
N ASN A 96 -13.36 -18.85 4.28
CA ASN A 96 -14.67 -18.40 3.80
C ASN A 96 -14.70 -18.04 2.31
N GLY A 97 -13.60 -18.18 1.59
CA GLY A 97 -13.52 -17.86 0.16
C GLY A 97 -13.64 -16.37 -0.17
N ASN A 98 -13.41 -15.47 0.81
CA ASN A 98 -13.53 -14.02 0.60
C ASN A 98 -12.36 -13.48 -0.22
N LYS A 99 -12.66 -12.69 -1.24
CA LYS A 99 -11.64 -12.01 -2.03
C LYS A 99 -11.05 -10.84 -1.23
N ILE A 100 -9.74 -10.87 -1.00
CA ILE A 100 -9.02 -9.77 -0.36
C ILE A 100 -8.81 -8.66 -1.39
N ALA A 101 -9.24 -7.44 -1.06
CA ALA A 101 -9.13 -6.25 -1.89
C ALA A 101 -7.89 -5.41 -1.55
N SER A 102 -7.57 -5.27 -0.27
CA SER A 102 -6.40 -4.52 0.20
C SER A 102 -5.91 -5.03 1.55
N VAL A 103 -4.63 -4.87 1.82
CA VAL A 103 -4.00 -5.19 3.10
C VAL A 103 -3.01 -4.11 3.48
N CYS A 104 -2.95 -3.77 4.75
CA CYS A 104 -1.85 -2.98 5.30
C CYS A 104 -1.53 -3.42 6.73
N MET A 105 -0.28 -3.26 7.12
CA MET A 105 0.21 -3.60 8.44
C MET A 105 1.37 -2.68 8.80
N THR A 106 1.44 -2.26 10.07
CA THR A 106 2.53 -1.46 10.62
C THR A 106 3.16 -2.19 11.80
N ARG A 107 4.36 -1.81 12.17
CA ARG A 107 5.03 -2.30 13.38
C ARG A 107 4.40 -1.71 14.64
N SER A 108 3.83 -0.51 14.55
CA SER A 108 3.14 0.17 15.67
C SER A 108 1.81 -0.49 16.07
N GLY A 109 1.36 -1.53 15.34
CA GLY A 109 0.18 -2.31 15.68
C GLY A 109 -1.03 -2.04 14.79
N TYR A 110 -1.00 -1.01 13.94
CA TYR A 110 -2.07 -0.82 12.98
C TYR A 110 -2.04 -1.91 11.92
N HIS A 111 -3.20 -2.43 11.60
CA HIS A 111 -3.39 -3.37 10.50
C HIS A 111 -4.81 -3.32 10.00
N CYS A 112 -4.99 -3.57 8.71
CA CYS A 112 -6.29 -3.61 8.06
C CYS A 112 -6.29 -4.60 6.92
N VAL A 113 -7.36 -5.37 6.81
CA VAL A 113 -7.70 -6.13 5.61
C VAL A 113 -9.06 -5.70 5.12
N VAL A 114 -9.13 -5.34 3.84
CA VAL A 114 -10.37 -5.08 3.12
C VAL A 114 -10.70 -6.27 2.25
N PHE A 115 -11.94 -6.73 2.28
CA PHE A 115 -12.40 -7.89 1.54
C PHE A 115 -13.81 -7.71 0.97
N GLY A 116 -14.12 -8.50 -0.05
CA GLY A 116 -15.36 -8.31 -0.78
C GLY A 116 -15.41 -6.95 -1.46
N ARG A 117 -16.53 -6.23 -1.32
CA ARG A 117 -16.70 -4.89 -1.88
C ARG A 117 -16.15 -3.81 -0.95
N ASN A 118 -16.53 -3.84 0.32
CA ASN A 118 -16.23 -2.77 1.28
C ASN A 118 -16.16 -3.23 2.74
N SER A 119 -16.18 -4.52 2.97
CA SER A 119 -15.99 -5.06 4.32
C SER A 119 -14.53 -4.97 4.74
N TRP A 120 -14.30 -4.78 6.03
CA TRP A 120 -12.95 -4.64 6.56
C TRP A 120 -12.84 -5.20 7.98
N ARG A 121 -11.60 -5.53 8.37
CA ARG A 121 -11.23 -5.91 9.74
C ARG A 121 -9.86 -5.37 10.06
N GLY A 122 -9.62 -5.03 11.32
CA GLY A 122 -8.30 -4.65 11.79
C GLY A 122 -8.30 -3.64 12.93
N ASN A 123 -7.10 -3.31 13.38
CA ASN A 123 -6.82 -2.25 14.33
C ASN A 123 -6.35 -1.01 13.55
N ILE A 124 -7.17 0.02 13.50
CA ILE A 124 -6.97 1.18 12.63
C ILE A 124 -7.16 2.50 13.39
N PRO A 125 -6.61 3.63 12.92
CA PRO A 125 -6.87 4.94 13.49
C PRO A 125 -8.37 5.26 13.56
N ALA A 126 -8.81 5.92 14.64
CA ALA A 126 -10.23 6.22 14.86
C ALA A 126 -10.87 7.05 13.73
N ALA A 127 -10.13 8.01 13.17
CA ALA A 127 -10.59 8.78 12.03
C ALA A 127 -10.81 7.89 10.79
N MET A 128 -9.86 6.99 10.48
CA MET A 128 -9.98 6.04 9.38
C MET A 128 -11.18 5.11 9.55
N LYS A 129 -11.45 4.68 10.80
CA LYS A 129 -12.61 3.85 11.13
C LYS A 129 -13.92 4.56 10.79
N LYS A 130 -14.03 5.85 11.09
CA LYS A 130 -15.21 6.67 10.76
C LYS A 130 -15.43 6.69 9.24
N ASP A 131 -14.39 6.91 8.47
CA ASP A 131 -14.47 6.97 7.02
C ASP A 131 -14.86 5.61 6.41
N LEU A 132 -14.24 4.52 6.85
CA LEU A 132 -14.56 3.17 6.38
C LEU A 132 -16.00 2.77 6.67
N LEU A 133 -16.52 3.10 7.87
CA LEU A 133 -17.92 2.86 8.22
C LEU A 133 -18.88 3.67 7.33
N GLN A 134 -18.50 4.89 6.95
CA GLN A 134 -19.28 5.69 6.02
C GLN A 134 -19.32 5.05 4.62
N TYR A 135 -18.18 4.59 4.11
CA TYR A 135 -18.10 3.95 2.80
C TYR A 135 -18.84 2.60 2.77
N GLU A 136 -18.81 1.85 3.86
CA GLU A 136 -19.59 0.63 4.01
C GLU A 136 -21.11 0.94 3.93
N ARG A 137 -21.59 1.96 4.67
CA ARG A 137 -23.00 2.41 4.60
C ARG A 137 -23.42 2.88 3.23
N ASN A 138 -22.54 3.57 2.52
CA ASN A 138 -22.77 4.08 1.16
C ASN A 138 -22.61 2.99 0.09
N ASN A 139 -22.26 1.77 0.48
CA ASN A 139 -21.94 0.67 -0.42
C ASN A 139 -20.88 1.03 -1.48
N GLU A 140 -19.88 1.81 -1.08
CA GLU A 140 -18.76 2.15 -1.95
C GLU A 140 -17.78 0.98 -2.04
N GLN A 141 -17.20 0.79 -3.20
CA GLN A 141 -16.15 -0.22 -3.35
C GLN A 141 -14.81 0.34 -2.88
N ILE A 142 -14.20 -0.32 -1.90
CA ILE A 142 -12.88 0.05 -1.41
C ILE A 142 -11.81 -0.71 -2.20
N TYR A 143 -10.91 0.02 -2.85
CA TYR A 143 -9.82 -0.56 -3.66
C TYR A 143 -8.50 -0.63 -2.93
N CYS A 144 -8.21 0.38 -2.10
CA CYS A 144 -6.93 0.48 -1.45
C CYS A 144 -7.05 1.16 -0.09
N VAL A 145 -6.37 0.62 0.89
CA VAL A 145 -6.12 1.24 2.20
C VAL A 145 -4.64 1.17 2.50
N SER A 146 -4.12 2.21 3.14
CA SER A 146 -2.75 2.24 3.64
C SER A 146 -2.67 3.02 4.93
N ILE A 147 -1.84 2.57 5.86
CA ILE A 147 -1.60 3.22 7.15
C ILE A 147 -0.09 3.29 7.38
N SER A 148 0.41 4.42 7.83
CA SER A 148 1.81 4.60 8.21
C SER A 148 2.03 4.30 9.69
N GLU A 149 3.30 4.19 10.12
CA GLU A 149 3.65 3.90 11.51
C GLU A 149 3.15 4.97 12.51
N ASN A 150 3.01 6.21 12.07
CA ASN A 150 2.46 7.31 12.90
C ASN A 150 0.94 7.49 12.75
N GLY A 151 0.24 6.56 12.10
CA GLY A 151 -1.21 6.58 11.97
C GLY A 151 -1.76 7.47 10.84
N ARG A 152 -0.91 8.05 9.97
CA ARG A 152 -1.40 8.65 8.73
C ARG A 152 -2.03 7.55 7.87
N TYR A 153 -3.07 7.87 7.13
CA TYR A 153 -3.76 6.89 6.31
C TYR A 153 -4.26 7.47 5.00
N LEU A 154 -4.56 6.58 4.08
CA LEU A 154 -5.32 6.85 2.87
C LEU A 154 -6.33 5.74 2.59
N ILE A 155 -7.41 6.10 1.92
CA ILE A 155 -8.44 5.19 1.43
C ILE A 155 -8.80 5.61 0.00
N ILE A 156 -8.84 4.65 -0.92
CA ILE A 156 -9.27 4.85 -2.30
C ILE A 156 -10.51 3.99 -2.52
N THR A 157 -11.62 4.64 -2.89
CA THR A 157 -12.86 3.97 -3.27
C THR A 157 -13.17 4.18 -4.76
N ASP A 158 -14.29 3.64 -5.23
CA ASP A 158 -14.81 3.91 -6.58
C ASP A 158 -15.30 5.36 -6.75
N ARG A 159 -15.46 6.13 -5.66
CA ARG A 159 -16.03 7.50 -5.68
C ARG A 159 -15.16 8.53 -4.97
N HIS A 160 -14.35 8.13 -3.99
CA HIS A 160 -13.63 9.06 -3.12
C HIS A 160 -12.14 8.73 -3.00
N LEU A 161 -11.36 9.80 -2.84
CA LEU A 161 -9.97 9.76 -2.41
C LEU A 161 -9.94 10.40 -1.02
N THR A 162 -9.53 9.65 -0.01
CA THR A 162 -9.51 10.09 1.38
C THR A 162 -8.15 9.93 1.99
N GLY A 163 -7.77 10.85 2.83
CA GLY A 163 -6.50 10.83 3.55
C GLY A 163 -6.59 11.49 4.91
N SER A 164 -5.67 11.14 5.78
CA SER A 164 -5.56 11.71 7.13
C SER A 164 -5.31 13.21 7.14
N ASP A 165 -4.80 13.75 6.04
CA ASP A 165 -4.49 15.17 5.88
C ASP A 165 -4.64 15.60 4.42
N THR A 166 -4.73 16.92 4.23
CA THR A 166 -4.93 17.54 2.91
C THR A 166 -3.80 17.24 1.92
N ASN A 167 -2.58 17.03 2.42
CA ASN A 167 -1.44 16.73 1.58
C ASN A 167 -1.56 15.35 0.93
N VAL A 168 -2.02 14.34 1.68
CA VAL A 168 -2.30 13.00 1.14
C VAL A 168 -3.31 13.09 0.00
N ILE A 169 -4.41 13.80 0.21
CA ILE A 169 -5.48 13.96 -0.79
C ILE A 169 -4.94 14.68 -2.04
N ALA A 170 -4.20 15.78 -1.85
CA ALA A 170 -3.63 16.55 -2.97
C ALA A 170 -2.68 15.71 -3.83
N VAL A 171 -1.86 14.85 -3.20
CA VAL A 171 -0.96 13.94 -3.91
C VAL A 171 -1.74 12.90 -4.72
N LEU A 172 -2.78 12.31 -4.15
CA LEU A 172 -3.62 11.33 -4.85
C LEU A 172 -4.31 11.97 -6.07
N GLU A 173 -4.90 13.16 -5.90
CA GLU A 173 -5.55 13.89 -6.98
C GLU A 173 -4.57 14.27 -8.10
N LYS A 174 -3.39 14.79 -7.73
CA LYS A 174 -2.35 15.16 -8.68
C LYS A 174 -1.86 13.95 -9.47
N ALA A 175 -1.63 12.82 -8.79
CA ALA A 175 -1.26 11.57 -9.44
C ALA A 175 -2.31 11.11 -10.45
N GLY A 176 -3.58 11.18 -10.09
CA GLY A 176 -4.70 10.82 -10.97
C GLY A 176 -4.77 11.70 -12.21
N LYS A 177 -4.62 13.02 -12.05
CA LYS A 177 -4.59 13.98 -13.18
C LYS A 177 -3.41 13.74 -14.12
N MET A 178 -2.22 13.45 -13.59
CA MET A 178 -1.00 13.27 -14.39
C MET A 178 -0.91 11.90 -15.07
N TYR A 179 -1.28 10.83 -14.37
CA TYR A 179 -1.00 9.45 -14.78
C TYR A 179 -2.25 8.60 -14.94
N GLY A 180 -3.41 9.19 -14.80
CA GLY A 180 -4.70 8.52 -14.99
C GLY A 180 -5.09 7.67 -13.78
N HIS A 181 -5.95 6.68 -14.01
CA HIS A 181 -6.58 5.89 -12.96
C HIS A 181 -5.59 5.36 -11.92
N LEU A 182 -5.89 5.62 -10.64
CA LEU A 182 -5.13 5.12 -9.50
C LEU A 182 -5.37 3.63 -9.34
N LYS A 183 -4.29 2.86 -9.29
CA LYS A 183 -4.36 1.42 -9.07
C LYS A 183 -4.06 1.05 -7.63
N TYR A 184 -3.17 1.81 -7.02
CA TYR A 184 -2.63 1.50 -5.72
C TYR A 184 -1.91 2.71 -5.12
N ALA A 185 -1.96 2.87 -3.82
CA ALA A 185 -1.21 3.90 -3.12
C ALA A 185 -0.74 3.43 -1.75
N CYS A 186 0.34 4.04 -1.27
CA CYS A 186 0.92 3.81 0.03
C CYS A 186 1.28 5.14 0.68
N VAL A 187 0.92 5.30 1.95
CA VAL A 187 1.31 6.43 2.77
C VAL A 187 2.49 6.04 3.67
N THR A 188 3.46 6.94 3.79
CA THR A 188 4.55 6.87 4.76
C THR A 188 4.33 7.90 5.86
N ASN A 189 5.19 7.94 6.87
CA ASN A 189 5.10 8.95 7.92
C ASN A 189 5.13 10.40 7.40
N LEU A 190 5.76 10.63 6.25
CA LEU A 190 5.97 11.96 5.71
C LEU A 190 5.39 12.14 4.30
N GLY A 191 5.25 11.07 3.53
CA GLY A 191 4.94 11.15 2.12
C GLY A 191 3.93 10.13 1.63
N VAL A 192 3.77 10.08 0.32
CA VAL A 192 2.83 9.19 -0.39
C VAL A 192 3.47 8.68 -1.67
N VAL A 193 3.22 7.41 -1.98
CA VAL A 193 3.54 6.79 -3.28
C VAL A 193 2.24 6.36 -3.92
N VAL A 194 2.04 6.69 -5.18
CA VAL A 194 0.82 6.36 -5.94
C VAL A 194 1.19 5.63 -7.21
N VAL A 195 0.63 4.46 -7.41
CA VAL A 195 0.76 3.70 -8.66
C VAL A 195 -0.49 3.93 -9.50
N CYS A 196 -0.32 4.49 -10.68
CA CYS A 196 -1.38 4.79 -11.62
C CYS A 196 -1.27 3.90 -12.87
N LYS A 197 -2.28 3.99 -13.74
CA LYS A 197 -2.30 3.25 -15.01
C LYS A 197 -1.07 3.52 -15.88
N LYS A 198 -0.63 4.79 -15.95
CA LYS A 198 0.44 5.24 -16.85
C LYS A 198 1.80 5.44 -16.18
N GLY A 199 1.88 5.38 -14.84
CA GLY A 199 3.15 5.61 -14.14
C GLY A 199 3.02 5.62 -12.62
N ILE A 200 4.09 6.02 -11.94
CA ILE A 200 4.15 6.19 -10.49
C ILE A 200 4.39 7.65 -10.19
N TYR A 201 3.66 8.14 -9.20
CA TYR A 201 3.85 9.45 -8.61
C TYR A 201 4.21 9.28 -7.15
N TYR A 202 5.15 10.06 -6.65
CA TYR A 202 5.47 10.09 -5.24
C TYR A 202 5.84 11.49 -4.77
N HIS A 203 5.59 11.74 -3.51
CA HIS A 203 5.86 13.01 -2.86
C HIS A 203 6.40 12.79 -1.46
N ASN A 204 7.47 13.54 -1.11
CA ASN A 204 8.07 13.58 0.22
C ASN A 204 8.36 12.18 0.81
N ILE A 205 8.96 11.31 0.01
CA ILE A 205 9.39 9.99 0.44
C ILE A 205 10.88 10.01 0.79
N PRO A 206 11.34 9.08 1.64
CA PRO A 206 12.75 8.95 1.96
C PRO A 206 13.61 8.69 0.73
N THR A 207 14.83 9.22 0.73
CA THR A 207 15.81 8.99 -0.35
C THR A 207 16.07 7.50 -0.57
N THR A 208 16.10 6.70 0.50
CA THR A 208 16.29 5.25 0.43
C THR A 208 15.15 4.56 -0.32
N LEU A 209 13.90 4.96 -0.08
CA LEU A 209 12.75 4.45 -0.82
C LEU A 209 12.80 4.91 -2.29
N GLU A 210 13.15 6.17 -2.52
CA GLU A 210 13.34 6.70 -3.86
C GLU A 210 14.40 5.92 -4.63
N MET A 211 15.55 5.64 -4.02
CA MET A 211 16.61 4.84 -4.63
C MET A 211 16.18 3.41 -4.91
N ALA A 212 15.45 2.77 -3.99
CA ALA A 212 14.92 1.44 -4.20
C ALA A 212 13.92 1.39 -5.37
N MET A 213 13.07 2.40 -5.52
CA MET A 213 12.15 2.52 -6.65
C MET A 213 12.87 2.76 -7.99
N LYS A 214 14.02 3.43 -7.98
CA LYS A 214 14.86 3.65 -9.16
C LYS A 214 15.58 2.39 -9.62
N SER A 215 15.86 1.48 -8.71
CA SER A 215 16.58 0.23 -9.00
C SER A 215 15.68 -0.90 -9.52
N LEU A 216 14.37 -0.69 -9.52
CA LEU A 216 13.36 -1.60 -10.05
C LEU A 216 13.12 -1.35 -11.54
#